data_5bda1f236287b140534c4b590eac32f9
#
_entry.id   5bda1f236287b140534c4b590eac32f9
#
_cell.length_a   1.000
_cell.length_b   1.000
_cell.length_c   1.000
_cell.angle_alpha   90.00
_cell.angle_beta   90.00
_cell.angle_gamma   90.00
#
_symmetry.space_group_name_H-M   'P 1'
#
loop_
_entity.id
_entity.type
_entity.pdbx_description
1 polymer ?
#
loop_
_entity_poly.entity_id
_entity_poly.type
_entity_poly.pdbx_seq_one_letter_code
_entity_poly.pdbx_strand_id
1 'polypeptide(L)'
;MANRPKVCIDRVLPAQEMRMQSTVRRGGRVRAIMPIGKLWMNGTTLRVRFIGGTAAEQAKTKEQALWWTQHANLKFDFNNAPDAEIRIAFDSNDGAWSYIGTDNRGIPKNQPTMNLGFLDGGTAAHEFGHAIGLAHEHQNPAGGIEWNEAKVLQDLAGPPNNWDAATIRHNVLNKYSADQIKGTTFDAQSIMLYFFPGSWVKSGVGTKENDVLSSMDRAFIASAEAYPKTAPTVSDAKELKVNATRRTAATIGKAGEEDLYKFTVSTGGRHVIDTRGPTDVVMKLFGPGSQTSLIAEDDDSGLETNASIAADLIPGMYYAQVRHYNRASGMGKYTIKVRRVK
;
A
#
# COMPACT_ATOMS: atom_id res chain seq x y z
N MET A 1 -34.87 15.19 4.64
CA MET A 1 -33.94 14.32 5.40
C MET A 1 -32.57 14.93 5.21
N ALA A 2 -31.87 15.31 6.29
CA ALA A 2 -30.52 15.87 6.18
C ALA A 2 -29.60 14.83 5.52
N ASN A 3 -28.87 15.26 4.50
CA ASN A 3 -27.90 14.43 3.77
C ASN A 3 -26.82 14.06 4.81
N ARG A 4 -26.85 12.85 5.34
CA ARG A 4 -25.84 12.38 6.32
C ARG A 4 -24.55 12.07 5.55
N PRO A 5 -23.38 12.44 6.08
CA PRO A 5 -22.13 12.20 5.39
C PRO A 5 -21.93 10.71 5.16
N LYS A 6 -21.68 10.32 3.91
CA LYS A 6 -21.22 9.00 3.53
C LYS A 6 -19.74 8.96 3.87
N VAL A 7 -19.38 8.18 4.88
CA VAL A 7 -17.98 8.04 5.35
C VAL A 7 -17.50 6.65 4.95
N CYS A 8 -16.36 6.55 4.28
CA CYS A 8 -15.67 5.29 4.04
C CYS A 8 -15.07 4.76 5.36
N ILE A 9 -14.90 3.49 5.48
CA ILE A 9 -14.39 2.85 6.70
C ILE A 9 -13.02 2.26 6.38
N ASP A 10 -11.97 2.67 7.11
CA ASP A 10 -10.70 1.95 7.12
C ASP A 10 -10.93 0.58 7.75
N ARG A 11 -10.89 -0.47 6.94
CA ARG A 11 -10.86 -1.82 7.46
C ARG A 11 -9.43 -2.19 7.83
N VAL A 12 -9.25 -2.48 9.11
CA VAL A 12 -7.96 -2.87 9.70
C VAL A 12 -7.91 -4.38 9.82
N LEU A 13 -6.75 -4.97 9.54
CA LEU A 13 -6.51 -6.39 9.79
C LEU A 13 -6.70 -6.73 11.27
N PRO A 14 -7.23 -7.92 11.60
CA PRO A 14 -7.28 -8.40 12.98
C PRO A 14 -5.91 -8.30 13.67
N ALA A 15 -5.91 -7.92 14.95
CA ALA A 15 -4.69 -7.61 15.71
C ALA A 15 -3.61 -8.72 15.72
N GLN A 16 -3.98 -9.97 15.46
CA GLN A 16 -3.05 -11.09 15.33
C GLN A 16 -2.18 -11.02 14.07
N GLU A 17 -2.69 -10.43 12.99
CA GLU A 17 -1.94 -10.26 11.73
C GLU A 17 -1.09 -9.00 11.72
N MET A 18 -1.46 -7.98 12.51
CA MET A 18 -0.65 -6.75 12.68
C MET A 18 0.70 -7.01 13.38
N ARG A 19 0.79 -8.02 14.26
CA ARG A 19 2.03 -8.34 15.00
C ARG A 19 3.16 -8.90 14.13
N MET A 20 2.86 -9.43 12.95
CA MET A 20 3.88 -9.95 12.01
C MET A 20 4.51 -8.86 11.12
N GLN A 21 4.01 -7.62 11.17
CA GLN A 21 4.45 -6.52 10.30
C GLN A 21 5.23 -5.41 11.04
N SER A 22 5.45 -5.52 12.35
CA SER A 22 6.02 -4.44 13.15
C SER A 22 7.49 -4.66 13.48
N THR A 23 8.39 -4.34 12.54
CA THR A 23 9.77 -3.95 12.85
C THR A 23 10.30 -3.04 11.74
N VAL A 24 9.95 -1.76 11.74
CA VAL A 24 10.63 -0.76 10.92
C VAL A 24 10.98 0.45 11.77
N ARG A 25 12.27 0.77 11.87
CA ARG A 25 12.83 1.93 12.55
C ARG A 25 13.02 3.13 11.60
N ARG A 26 13.01 4.29 12.18
CA ARG A 26 12.85 5.70 11.77
C ARG A 26 13.77 6.25 10.68
N GLY A 27 13.23 7.22 9.90
CA GLY A 27 13.90 8.40 9.36
C GLY A 27 13.55 8.79 7.92
N GLY A 28 12.91 9.95 7.70
CA GLY A 28 12.76 10.59 6.38
C GLY A 28 11.54 11.51 6.26
N ARG A 29 11.69 12.63 5.55
CA ARG A 29 10.64 13.65 5.32
C ARG A 29 9.51 13.16 4.40
N VAL A 30 8.33 13.68 4.62
CA VAL A 30 7.00 13.10 4.40
C VAL A 30 6.22 13.80 3.27
N ARG A 31 5.50 13.02 2.41
CA ARG A 31 4.57 13.54 1.36
C ARG A 31 3.44 12.55 1.11
N ALA A 32 2.16 12.98 1.03
CA ALA A 32 0.88 12.25 1.06
C ALA A 32 0.86 11.06 2.06
N ILE A 33 -0.28 10.65 2.60
CA ILE A 33 -0.25 9.67 3.67
C ILE A 33 -0.23 8.25 3.13
N MET A 34 0.88 7.58 3.30
CA MET A 34 1.06 6.19 2.93
C MET A 34 1.73 5.43 4.09
N PRO A 35 1.02 4.53 4.78
CA PRO A 35 1.60 3.76 5.87
C PRO A 35 2.81 2.96 5.41
N ILE A 36 3.89 3.06 6.18
CA ILE A 36 5.14 2.37 5.87
C ILE A 36 4.89 0.85 5.92
N GLY A 37 5.38 0.14 4.90
CA GLY A 37 5.24 -1.32 4.80
C GLY A 37 4.01 -1.82 4.05
N LYS A 38 3.03 -0.95 3.72
CA LYS A 38 1.81 -1.36 3.00
C LYS A 38 1.88 -1.18 1.47
N LEU A 39 2.98 -0.70 0.95
CA LEU A 39 3.23 -0.54 -0.48
C LEU A 39 3.41 -1.90 -1.18
N TRP A 40 2.82 -2.01 -2.36
CA TRP A 40 3.16 -3.07 -3.30
C TRP A 40 4.57 -2.87 -3.87
N MET A 41 5.14 -3.92 -4.46
CA MET A 41 6.38 -3.78 -5.21
C MET A 41 6.12 -2.91 -6.45
N ASN A 42 7.01 -1.94 -6.72
CA ASN A 42 6.89 -1.07 -7.88
C ASN A 42 6.89 -1.88 -9.19
N GLY A 43 6.04 -1.51 -10.15
CA GLY A 43 5.84 -2.25 -11.39
C GLY A 43 4.95 -3.49 -11.27
N THR A 44 4.33 -3.73 -10.11
CA THR A 44 3.43 -4.88 -9.89
C THR A 44 2.16 -4.77 -10.73
N THR A 45 1.72 -5.91 -11.25
CA THR A 45 0.36 -6.08 -11.78
C THR A 45 -0.52 -6.63 -10.67
N LEU A 46 -1.54 -5.88 -10.27
CA LEU A 46 -2.56 -6.27 -9.30
C LEU A 46 -3.76 -6.84 -10.04
N ARG A 47 -4.11 -8.07 -9.74
CA ARG A 47 -5.30 -8.72 -10.32
C ARG A 47 -6.54 -8.23 -9.59
N VAL A 48 -7.58 -7.93 -10.35
CA VAL A 48 -8.85 -7.41 -9.84
C VAL A 48 -9.98 -8.36 -10.20
N ARG A 49 -10.78 -8.72 -9.21
CA ARG A 49 -11.98 -9.55 -9.34
C ARG A 49 -13.21 -8.79 -8.90
N PHE A 50 -14.25 -8.83 -9.71
CA PHE A 50 -15.58 -8.38 -9.31
C PHE A 50 -16.39 -9.54 -8.70
N ILE A 51 -16.92 -9.30 -7.51
CA ILE A 51 -17.83 -10.21 -6.82
C ILE A 51 -19.24 -9.61 -6.95
N GLY A 52 -19.81 -9.65 -8.14
CA GLY A 52 -21.10 -9.03 -8.44
C GLY A 52 -20.96 -7.67 -9.12
N GLY A 53 -21.98 -6.82 -8.95
CA GLY A 53 -22.11 -5.54 -9.63
C GLY A 53 -22.62 -5.65 -11.07
N THR A 54 -23.33 -4.61 -11.53
CA THR A 54 -23.77 -4.47 -12.92
C THR A 54 -22.60 -4.15 -13.85
N ALA A 55 -22.77 -4.34 -15.13
CA ALA A 55 -21.78 -3.97 -16.15
C ALA A 55 -21.41 -2.47 -16.09
N ALA A 56 -22.38 -1.60 -15.78
CA ALA A 56 -22.16 -0.16 -15.64
C ALA A 56 -21.30 0.17 -14.40
N GLU A 57 -21.57 -0.45 -13.26
CA GLU A 57 -20.77 -0.29 -12.04
C GLU A 57 -19.33 -0.79 -12.22
N GLN A 58 -19.17 -1.96 -12.84
CA GLN A 58 -17.84 -2.49 -13.16
C GLN A 58 -17.07 -1.60 -14.16
N ALA A 59 -17.76 -1.04 -15.17
CA ALA A 59 -17.14 -0.13 -16.14
C ALA A 59 -16.67 1.16 -15.47
N LYS A 60 -17.52 1.80 -14.66
CA LYS A 60 -17.16 3.02 -13.89
C LYS A 60 -16.00 2.74 -12.91
N THR A 61 -16.04 1.61 -12.23
CA THR A 61 -14.97 1.18 -11.32
C THR A 61 -13.63 1.05 -12.05
N LYS A 62 -13.61 0.40 -13.23
CA LYS A 62 -12.40 0.27 -14.06
C LYS A 62 -11.86 1.63 -14.49
N GLU A 63 -12.74 2.50 -14.98
CA GLU A 63 -12.36 3.84 -15.41
C GLU A 63 -11.65 4.60 -14.29
N GLN A 64 -12.26 4.67 -13.12
CA GLN A 64 -11.70 5.41 -11.97
C GLN A 64 -10.43 4.77 -11.41
N ALA A 65 -10.33 3.45 -11.38
CA ALA A 65 -9.10 2.74 -10.99
C ALA A 65 -7.92 3.16 -11.86
N LEU A 66 -8.13 3.30 -13.16
CA LEU A 66 -7.10 3.66 -14.13
C LEU A 66 -6.58 5.10 -13.97
N TRP A 67 -7.27 5.98 -13.26
CA TRP A 67 -6.73 7.31 -12.96
C TRP A 67 -5.39 7.23 -12.22
N TRP A 68 -5.25 6.28 -11.28
CA TRP A 68 -4.00 6.07 -10.54
C TRP A 68 -2.87 5.56 -11.43
N THR A 69 -3.14 4.59 -12.30
CA THR A 69 -2.11 3.97 -13.15
C THR A 69 -1.63 4.88 -14.28
N GLN A 70 -2.31 5.98 -14.55
CA GLN A 70 -1.77 7.04 -15.42
C GLN A 70 -0.52 7.69 -14.81
N HIS A 71 -0.37 7.66 -13.48
CA HIS A 71 0.72 8.29 -12.75
C HIS A 71 1.62 7.28 -12.05
N ALA A 72 1.05 6.24 -11.43
CA ALA A 72 1.76 5.18 -10.74
C ALA A 72 2.34 4.13 -11.70
N ASN A 73 3.52 3.59 -11.37
CA ASN A 73 4.07 2.39 -12.04
C ASN A 73 3.43 1.12 -11.46
N LEU A 74 2.14 1.00 -11.63
CA LEU A 74 1.32 -0.17 -11.31
C LEU A 74 0.42 -0.50 -12.49
N LYS A 75 -0.06 -1.75 -12.55
CA LYS A 75 -1.07 -2.18 -13.52
C LYS A 75 -2.21 -2.86 -12.78
N PHE A 76 -3.44 -2.66 -13.24
CA PHE A 76 -4.60 -3.43 -12.84
C PHE A 76 -4.99 -4.40 -13.96
N ASP A 77 -5.10 -5.69 -13.61
CA ASP A 77 -5.55 -6.74 -14.51
C ASP A 77 -6.91 -7.26 -14.04
N PHE A 78 -7.96 -6.82 -14.73
CA PHE A 78 -9.36 -7.16 -14.45
C PHE A 78 -9.72 -8.56 -15.01
N ASN A 79 -8.96 -9.57 -14.64
CA ASN A 79 -9.08 -10.95 -15.16
C ASN A 79 -10.03 -11.84 -14.35
N ASN A 80 -10.62 -11.31 -13.26
CA ASN A 80 -11.52 -12.04 -12.36
C ASN A 80 -10.93 -13.32 -11.74
N ALA A 81 -9.61 -13.40 -11.59
CA ALA A 81 -8.97 -14.54 -10.94
C ALA A 81 -9.52 -14.77 -9.53
N PRO A 82 -9.82 -16.01 -9.12
CA PRO A 82 -10.46 -16.29 -7.84
C PRO A 82 -9.60 -15.90 -6.64
N ASP A 83 -8.28 -15.83 -6.82
CA ASP A 83 -7.29 -15.47 -5.83
C ASP A 83 -6.71 -14.04 -6.04
N ALA A 84 -7.40 -13.18 -6.82
CA ALA A 84 -7.00 -11.82 -7.09
C ALA A 84 -6.66 -11.04 -5.81
N GLU A 85 -5.71 -10.11 -5.89
CA GLU A 85 -5.29 -9.25 -4.79
C GLU A 85 -6.42 -8.31 -4.35
N ILE A 86 -7.14 -7.74 -5.32
CA ILE A 86 -8.26 -6.83 -5.10
C ILE A 86 -9.55 -7.54 -5.50
N ARG A 87 -10.47 -7.67 -4.57
CA ARG A 87 -11.76 -8.36 -4.76
C ARG A 87 -12.89 -7.43 -4.33
N ILE A 88 -13.72 -7.04 -5.30
CA ILE A 88 -14.68 -5.94 -5.15
C ILE A 88 -16.09 -6.46 -5.03
N ALA A 89 -16.75 -6.17 -3.93
CA ALA A 89 -18.19 -6.34 -3.74
C ALA A 89 -18.94 -5.02 -4.02
N PHE A 90 -20.27 -5.12 -4.18
CA PHE A 90 -21.17 -3.99 -4.43
C PHE A 90 -22.39 -4.08 -3.49
N ASP A 91 -22.14 -4.29 -2.20
CA ASP A 91 -23.22 -4.34 -1.19
C ASP A 91 -23.57 -2.92 -0.75
N SER A 92 -24.76 -2.45 -1.15
CA SER A 92 -25.27 -1.12 -0.83
C SER A 92 -25.53 -0.89 0.66
N ASN A 93 -25.58 -1.96 1.47
CA ASN A 93 -25.78 -1.87 2.90
C ASN A 93 -24.49 -1.77 3.72
N ASP A 94 -23.31 -2.01 3.08
CA ASP A 94 -21.99 -2.03 3.75
C ASP A 94 -21.11 -0.82 3.38
N GLY A 95 -21.68 0.25 2.81
CA GLY A 95 -20.95 1.48 2.47
C GLY A 95 -19.85 1.28 1.42
N ALA A 96 -18.92 2.23 1.33
CA ALA A 96 -17.71 2.09 0.52
C ALA A 96 -16.50 1.93 1.45
N TRP A 97 -15.60 1.00 1.13
CA TRP A 97 -14.37 0.76 1.89
C TRP A 97 -13.38 -0.09 1.11
N SER A 98 -12.10 0.01 1.48
CA SER A 98 -11.03 -0.88 1.01
C SER A 98 -10.02 -1.15 2.14
N TYR A 99 -9.37 -2.32 2.10
CA TYR A 99 -8.14 -2.54 2.87
C TYR A 99 -6.97 -1.79 2.23
N ILE A 100 -5.99 -1.37 3.06
CA ILE A 100 -4.88 -0.53 2.61
C ILE A 100 -3.73 -1.39 2.06
N GLY A 101 -3.42 -1.24 0.79
CA GLY A 101 -2.25 -1.82 0.14
C GLY A 101 -2.12 -3.33 0.36
N THR A 102 -0.97 -3.78 0.85
CA THR A 102 -0.67 -5.20 1.04
C THR A 102 -1.53 -5.90 2.11
N ASP A 103 -2.34 -5.18 2.91
CA ASP A 103 -3.31 -5.78 3.83
C ASP A 103 -4.35 -6.63 3.09
N ASN A 104 -4.67 -6.26 1.84
CA ASN A 104 -5.55 -7.05 0.95
C ASN A 104 -5.16 -8.55 0.88
N ARG A 105 -3.89 -8.86 1.11
CA ARG A 105 -3.35 -10.23 1.05
C ARG A 105 -3.74 -11.07 2.26
N GLY A 106 -3.94 -10.45 3.42
CA GLY A 106 -4.36 -11.10 4.67
C GLY A 106 -5.83 -11.54 4.66
N ILE A 107 -6.62 -11.08 3.69
CA ILE A 107 -8.05 -11.36 3.64
C ILE A 107 -8.31 -12.69 2.93
N PRO A 108 -9.14 -13.59 3.50
CA PRO A 108 -9.50 -14.86 2.87
C PRO A 108 -9.97 -14.70 1.42
N LYS A 109 -9.52 -15.58 0.53
CA LYS A 109 -9.73 -15.43 -0.93
C LYS A 109 -11.19 -15.46 -1.38
N ASN A 110 -12.09 -15.95 -0.55
CA ASN A 110 -13.53 -15.94 -0.76
C ASN A 110 -14.24 -14.69 -0.21
N GLN A 111 -13.49 -13.76 0.42
CA GLN A 111 -14.03 -12.51 0.96
C GLN A 111 -13.61 -11.31 0.11
N PRO A 112 -14.42 -10.23 0.05
CA PRO A 112 -14.03 -8.99 -0.59
C PRO A 112 -12.91 -8.29 0.17
N THR A 113 -12.07 -7.55 -0.57
CA THR A 113 -11.05 -6.64 -0.02
C THR A 113 -11.43 -5.18 -0.22
N MET A 114 -12.50 -4.93 -0.95
CA MET A 114 -13.09 -3.65 -1.25
C MET A 114 -14.60 -3.82 -1.40
N ASN A 115 -15.37 -2.88 -0.90
CA ASN A 115 -16.80 -2.78 -1.20
C ASN A 115 -17.11 -1.40 -1.79
N LEU A 116 -17.93 -1.38 -2.83
CA LEU A 116 -18.44 -0.17 -3.48
C LEU A 116 -19.97 -0.15 -3.35
N GLY A 117 -20.47 0.05 -2.13
CA GLY A 117 -21.90 0.11 -1.85
C GLY A 117 -22.60 1.32 -2.47
N PHE A 118 -21.82 2.29 -2.93
CA PHE A 118 -22.21 3.42 -3.77
C PHE A 118 -21.03 3.83 -4.66
N LEU A 119 -21.35 4.52 -5.77
CA LEU A 119 -20.35 4.93 -6.78
C LEU A 119 -20.52 6.40 -7.16
N ASP A 120 -20.87 7.26 -6.21
CA ASP A 120 -20.99 8.69 -6.43
C ASP A 120 -19.60 9.32 -6.65
N GLY A 121 -19.51 10.37 -7.47
CA GLY A 121 -18.27 11.10 -7.67
C GLY A 121 -17.07 10.19 -7.96
N GLY A 122 -15.99 10.40 -7.23
CA GLY A 122 -14.71 9.67 -7.32
C GLY A 122 -14.58 8.47 -6.37
N THR A 123 -15.69 7.91 -5.85
CA THR A 123 -15.66 6.85 -4.81
C THR A 123 -14.74 5.68 -5.18
N ALA A 124 -14.86 5.12 -6.38
CA ALA A 124 -14.02 3.98 -6.74
C ALA A 124 -12.53 4.37 -6.81
N ALA A 125 -12.19 5.57 -7.30
CA ALA A 125 -10.81 6.04 -7.30
C ALA A 125 -10.28 6.23 -5.87
N HIS A 126 -11.09 6.71 -4.93
CA HIS A 126 -10.76 6.81 -3.51
C HIS A 126 -10.41 5.43 -2.94
N GLU A 127 -11.29 4.43 -3.12
CA GLU A 127 -11.07 3.07 -2.61
C GLU A 127 -9.85 2.38 -3.28
N PHE A 128 -9.62 2.64 -4.57
CA PHE A 128 -8.37 2.19 -5.21
C PHE A 128 -7.13 2.90 -4.68
N GLY A 129 -7.24 4.15 -4.23
CA GLY A 129 -6.19 4.84 -3.48
C GLY A 129 -5.77 4.04 -2.23
N HIS A 130 -6.74 3.57 -1.45
CA HIS A 130 -6.47 2.65 -0.34
C HIS A 130 -5.85 1.34 -0.82
N ALA A 131 -6.43 0.70 -1.81
CA ALA A 131 -5.94 -0.58 -2.32
C ALA A 131 -4.48 -0.52 -2.80
N ILE A 132 -3.98 0.64 -3.24
CA ILE A 132 -2.58 0.86 -3.59
C ILE A 132 -1.72 1.42 -2.45
N GLY A 133 -2.27 1.58 -1.25
CA GLY A 133 -1.50 1.89 -0.05
C GLY A 133 -1.68 3.29 0.53
N LEU A 134 -2.55 4.14 -0.01
CA LEU A 134 -2.85 5.46 0.57
C LEU A 134 -3.78 5.34 1.77
N ALA A 135 -3.57 6.17 2.78
CA ALA A 135 -4.49 6.37 3.90
C ALA A 135 -5.31 7.66 3.71
N HIS A 136 -6.24 7.93 4.63
CA HIS A 136 -7.07 9.13 4.56
C HIS A 136 -6.29 10.40 4.86
N GLU A 137 -6.45 11.42 4.01
CA GLU A 137 -5.72 12.69 4.14
C GLU A 137 -6.04 13.44 5.44
N HIS A 138 -7.25 13.31 6.02
CA HIS A 138 -7.58 13.92 7.30
C HIS A 138 -6.78 13.36 8.50
N GLN A 139 -6.21 12.16 8.36
CA GLN A 139 -5.34 11.54 9.36
C GLN A 139 -3.88 11.99 9.23
N ASN A 140 -3.57 12.91 8.32
CA ASN A 140 -2.24 13.48 8.12
C ASN A 140 -1.79 14.22 9.40
N PRO A 141 -0.64 13.88 10.02
CA PRO A 141 -0.14 14.57 11.18
C PRO A 141 0.17 16.05 10.91
N ALA A 142 0.49 16.41 9.66
CA ALA A 142 0.65 17.80 9.22
C ALA A 142 -0.69 18.49 8.94
N GLY A 143 -1.81 17.78 8.98
CA GLY A 143 -3.14 18.28 8.66
C GLY A 143 -3.72 19.17 9.74
N GLY A 144 -4.43 20.23 9.31
CA GLY A 144 -4.96 21.28 10.17
C GLY A 144 -6.42 21.10 10.62
N ILE A 145 -7.05 19.93 10.48
CA ILE A 145 -8.43 19.75 10.94
C ILE A 145 -8.44 19.64 12.47
N GLU A 146 -9.04 20.64 13.11
CA GLU A 146 -9.35 20.60 14.55
C GLU A 146 -10.77 20.12 14.78
N TRP A 147 -10.88 18.90 15.30
CA TRP A 147 -12.17 18.23 15.48
C TRP A 147 -12.99 18.80 16.64
N ASN A 148 -14.29 18.95 16.44
CA ASN A 148 -15.29 18.98 17.49
C ASN A 148 -15.60 17.53 17.88
N GLU A 149 -14.71 16.92 18.69
CA GLU A 149 -14.77 15.48 19.01
C GLU A 149 -16.13 15.06 19.57
N ALA A 150 -16.71 15.88 20.46
CA ALA A 150 -18.01 15.56 21.07
C ALA A 150 -19.10 15.42 20.00
N LYS A 151 -19.10 16.31 19.00
CA LYS A 151 -20.07 16.26 17.90
C LYS A 151 -19.86 15.07 16.98
N VAL A 152 -18.61 14.78 16.63
CA VAL A 152 -18.23 13.60 15.81
C VAL A 152 -18.66 12.31 16.49
N LEU A 153 -18.33 12.15 17.77
CA LEU A 153 -18.73 10.96 18.56
C LEU A 153 -20.24 10.82 18.62
N GLN A 154 -20.96 11.92 18.87
CA GLN A 154 -22.43 11.90 18.92
C GLN A 154 -23.06 11.46 17.60
N ASP A 155 -22.60 12.02 16.47
CA ASP A 155 -23.22 11.80 15.17
C ASP A 155 -22.93 10.39 14.62
N LEU A 156 -21.74 9.86 14.84
CA LEU A 156 -21.33 8.54 14.32
C LEU A 156 -21.74 7.38 15.23
N ALA A 157 -22.00 7.63 16.52
CA ALA A 157 -22.57 6.62 17.42
C ALA A 157 -24.04 6.29 17.11
N GLY A 158 -24.74 7.20 16.41
CA GLY A 158 -26.12 7.00 15.98
C GLY A 158 -26.25 6.37 14.60
N PRO A 159 -27.51 5.99 14.21
CA PRO A 159 -27.79 5.52 12.87
C PRO A 159 -27.40 6.54 11.77
N PRO A 160 -26.96 6.10 10.59
CA PRO A 160 -26.83 4.72 10.13
C PRO A 160 -25.55 4.01 10.59
N ASN A 161 -24.56 4.72 11.11
CA ASN A 161 -23.21 4.19 11.35
C ASN A 161 -23.19 3.26 12.57
N ASN A 162 -23.80 3.68 13.69
CA ASN A 162 -23.81 2.93 14.95
C ASN A 162 -22.42 2.48 15.42
N TRP A 163 -21.40 3.34 15.21
CA TRP A 163 -20.01 3.03 15.56
C TRP A 163 -19.76 3.23 17.06
N ASP A 164 -18.95 2.37 17.63
CA ASP A 164 -18.40 2.60 18.96
C ASP A 164 -17.34 3.71 18.96
N ALA A 165 -17.02 4.24 20.13
CA ALA A 165 -16.06 5.33 20.27
C ALA A 165 -14.65 4.97 19.78
N ALA A 166 -14.24 3.70 19.90
CA ALA A 166 -12.91 3.25 19.43
C ALA A 166 -12.85 3.26 17.89
N THR A 167 -13.90 2.77 17.24
CA THR A 167 -14.06 2.82 15.78
C THR A 167 -14.08 4.26 15.27
N ILE A 168 -14.83 5.16 15.93
CA ILE A 168 -14.88 6.59 15.55
C ILE A 168 -13.51 7.24 15.68
N ARG A 169 -12.81 7.01 16.79
CA ARG A 169 -11.47 7.56 16.99
C ARG A 169 -10.50 7.06 15.93
N HIS A 170 -10.51 5.76 15.66
CA HIS A 170 -9.62 5.15 14.67
C HIS A 170 -9.85 5.72 13.27
N ASN A 171 -11.10 5.80 12.81
CA ASN A 171 -11.43 6.16 11.43
C ASN A 171 -11.48 7.67 11.17
N VAL A 172 -11.68 8.51 12.20
CA VAL A 172 -11.90 9.95 12.00
C VAL A 172 -10.98 10.81 12.84
N LEU A 173 -10.89 10.58 14.14
CA LEU A 173 -10.26 11.54 15.06
C LEU A 173 -8.74 11.38 15.18
N ASN A 174 -8.24 10.15 15.10
CA ASN A 174 -6.81 9.87 15.25
C ASN A 174 -6.03 10.26 14.01
N LYS A 175 -4.83 10.78 14.23
CA LYS A 175 -3.84 11.02 13.18
C LYS A 175 -2.74 9.97 13.28
N TYR A 176 -2.15 9.63 12.15
CA TYR A 176 -0.92 8.85 12.14
C TYR A 176 0.20 9.64 12.82
N SER A 177 1.15 8.95 13.44
CA SER A 177 2.40 9.59 13.86
C SER A 177 3.32 9.80 12.66
N ALA A 178 4.12 10.86 12.69
CA ALA A 178 4.97 11.24 11.54
C ALA A 178 6.02 10.19 11.17
N ASP A 179 6.32 9.26 12.06
CA ASP A 179 7.23 8.13 11.83
C ASP A 179 6.53 6.88 11.24
N GLN A 180 5.19 6.85 11.23
CA GLN A 180 4.42 5.74 10.68
C GLN A 180 4.05 5.91 9.21
N ILE A 181 4.22 7.10 8.66
CA ILE A 181 3.75 7.43 7.31
C ILE A 181 4.83 8.13 6.49
N LYS A 182 4.64 8.04 5.17
CA LYS A 182 5.20 8.96 4.20
C LYS A 182 4.10 9.91 3.77
N GLY A 183 4.34 11.21 3.73
CA GLY A 183 3.25 12.13 3.43
C GLY A 183 3.70 13.54 3.03
N THR A 184 2.78 14.33 2.46
CA THR A 184 2.95 15.76 2.13
C THR A 184 2.47 16.64 3.29
N THR A 185 2.57 17.98 3.10
CA THR A 185 1.66 18.94 3.71
C THR A 185 0.21 18.51 3.39
N PHE A 186 -0.71 18.82 4.30
CA PHE A 186 -2.14 18.52 4.15
C PHE A 186 -2.68 19.07 2.82
N ASP A 187 -3.35 18.20 2.06
CA ASP A 187 -3.98 18.54 0.79
C ASP A 187 -5.51 18.54 0.89
N ALA A 188 -6.08 19.73 1.02
CA ALA A 188 -7.54 19.90 1.06
C ALA A 188 -8.27 19.48 -0.24
N GLN A 189 -7.55 19.24 -1.34
CA GLN A 189 -8.08 18.81 -2.63
C GLN A 189 -7.81 17.32 -2.92
N SER A 190 -7.13 16.60 -2.02
CA SER A 190 -6.86 15.18 -2.20
C SER A 190 -8.16 14.38 -2.32
N ILE A 191 -8.21 13.44 -3.28
CA ILE A 191 -9.30 12.49 -3.38
C ILE A 191 -9.39 11.60 -2.13
N MET A 192 -8.29 11.48 -1.36
CA MET A 192 -8.25 10.73 -0.10
C MET A 192 -8.79 11.52 1.10
N LEU A 193 -9.33 12.74 0.88
CA LEU A 193 -10.00 13.54 1.89
C LEU A 193 -11.51 13.43 1.74
N TYR A 194 -12.22 13.10 2.82
CA TYR A 194 -13.68 13.09 2.84
C TYR A 194 -14.31 14.46 2.95
N PHE A 195 -15.60 14.50 2.62
CA PHE A 195 -16.49 15.53 3.09
C PHE A 195 -16.78 15.37 4.59
N PHE A 196 -16.44 16.40 5.36
CA PHE A 196 -16.84 16.54 6.74
C PHE A 196 -17.68 17.77 6.92
N PRO A 197 -18.85 17.68 7.61
CA PRO A 197 -19.69 18.84 7.84
C PRO A 197 -19.00 19.86 8.76
N GLY A 198 -19.31 21.14 8.57
CA GLY A 198 -18.72 22.21 9.41
C GLY A 198 -18.97 22.03 10.90
N SER A 199 -20.07 21.39 11.29
CA SER A 199 -20.38 21.07 12.69
C SER A 199 -19.35 20.12 13.37
N TRP A 200 -18.58 19.36 12.57
CA TRP A 200 -17.56 18.45 13.07
C TRP A 200 -16.20 19.12 13.27
N VAL A 201 -16.04 20.34 12.78
CA VAL A 201 -14.77 21.09 12.82
C VAL A 201 -14.92 22.30 13.74
N LYS A 202 -13.95 22.58 14.61
CA LYS A 202 -14.01 23.71 15.56
C LYS A 202 -14.13 25.05 14.87
N SER A 203 -13.55 25.21 13.67
CA SER A 203 -13.69 26.44 12.88
C SER A 203 -15.09 26.66 12.31
N GLY A 204 -15.97 25.66 12.36
CA GLY A 204 -17.28 25.69 11.71
C GLY A 204 -17.22 25.52 10.18
N VAL A 205 -16.04 25.40 9.60
CA VAL A 205 -15.85 25.21 8.15
C VAL A 205 -15.47 23.76 7.89
N GLY A 206 -16.35 23.02 7.19
CA GLY A 206 -16.11 21.63 6.81
C GLY A 206 -15.16 21.50 5.61
N THR A 207 -14.93 20.25 5.20
CA THR A 207 -14.17 19.94 3.97
C THR A 207 -15.10 19.88 2.77
N LYS A 208 -14.52 19.89 1.58
CA LYS A 208 -15.27 19.71 0.32
C LYS A 208 -15.23 18.24 -0.09
N GLU A 209 -16.19 17.84 -0.89
CA GLU A 209 -16.16 16.58 -1.61
C GLU A 209 -15.17 16.70 -2.78
N ASN A 210 -14.26 15.74 -2.91
CA ASN A 210 -13.22 15.72 -3.93
C ASN A 210 -13.45 14.49 -4.83
N ASP A 211 -13.77 14.73 -6.10
CA ASP A 211 -14.21 13.69 -7.04
C ASP A 211 -13.12 13.24 -8.01
N VAL A 212 -11.95 13.89 -8.00
CA VAL A 212 -10.84 13.62 -8.90
C VAL A 212 -9.51 13.69 -8.14
N LEU A 213 -8.49 13.02 -8.68
CA LEU A 213 -7.14 13.11 -8.11
C LEU A 213 -6.64 14.56 -8.16
N SER A 214 -6.18 15.06 -7.02
CA SER A 214 -5.51 16.37 -6.96
C SER A 214 -4.18 16.37 -7.73
N SER A 215 -3.58 17.53 -7.90
CA SER A 215 -2.21 17.62 -8.43
C SER A 215 -1.20 16.98 -7.50
N MET A 216 -1.45 17.03 -6.18
CA MET A 216 -0.58 16.48 -5.15
C MET A 216 -0.72 14.96 -5.08
N ASP A 217 -1.91 14.41 -5.20
CA ASP A 217 -2.14 12.95 -5.34
C ASP A 217 -1.33 12.39 -6.51
N ARG A 218 -1.44 13.03 -7.69
CA ARG A 218 -0.72 12.62 -8.89
C ARG A 218 0.80 12.71 -8.75
N ALA A 219 1.29 13.80 -8.17
CA ALA A 219 2.71 14.00 -7.97
C ALA A 219 3.29 13.01 -6.95
N PHE A 220 2.56 12.77 -5.87
CA PHE A 220 3.00 11.84 -4.84
C PHE A 220 3.05 10.40 -5.35
N ILE A 221 1.98 9.90 -5.97
CA ILE A 221 1.93 8.51 -6.41
C ILE A 221 2.99 8.20 -7.47
N ALA A 222 3.43 9.20 -8.24
CA ALA A 222 4.51 9.11 -9.22
C ALA A 222 5.92 9.30 -8.62
N SER A 223 6.02 9.66 -7.35
CA SER A 223 7.30 9.98 -6.69
C SER A 223 8.12 8.74 -6.34
N ALA A 224 9.41 8.95 -6.03
CA ALA A 224 10.30 7.91 -5.52
C ALA A 224 9.83 7.27 -4.21
N GLU A 225 8.95 7.96 -3.49
CA GLU A 225 8.36 7.49 -2.23
C GLU A 225 7.25 6.45 -2.44
N ALA A 226 6.63 6.42 -3.62
CA ALA A 226 5.50 5.57 -3.97
C ALA A 226 5.81 4.65 -5.16
N TYR A 227 5.31 4.98 -6.37
CA TYR A 227 5.41 4.12 -7.55
C TYR A 227 5.98 4.86 -8.76
N PRO A 228 7.28 5.21 -8.77
CA PRO A 228 7.90 5.97 -9.85
C PRO A 228 7.95 5.17 -11.16
N LYS A 229 7.46 5.74 -12.25
CA LYS A 229 7.50 5.13 -13.59
C LYS A 229 8.89 4.96 -14.17
N THR A 230 9.87 5.68 -13.63
CA THR A 230 11.28 5.60 -14.06
C THR A 230 12.05 4.45 -13.42
N ALA A 231 11.46 3.75 -12.47
CA ALA A 231 12.07 2.56 -11.86
C ALA A 231 11.81 1.32 -12.73
N PRO A 232 12.68 0.28 -12.63
CA PRO A 232 12.47 -0.99 -13.31
C PRO A 232 11.12 -1.61 -12.98
N THR A 233 10.52 -2.30 -13.94
CA THR A 233 9.34 -3.13 -13.72
C THR A 233 9.75 -4.57 -13.39
N VAL A 234 8.84 -5.38 -12.92
CA VAL A 234 9.12 -6.80 -12.62
C VAL A 234 9.56 -7.60 -13.85
N SER A 235 9.13 -7.19 -15.05
CA SER A 235 9.61 -7.78 -16.31
C SER A 235 11.12 -7.57 -16.52
N ASP A 236 11.66 -6.48 -15.98
CA ASP A 236 13.09 -6.12 -16.09
C ASP A 236 13.95 -6.74 -14.97
N ALA A 237 13.35 -7.57 -14.11
CA ALA A 237 14.04 -8.20 -12.99
C ALA A 237 15.26 -9.00 -13.46
N LYS A 238 16.43 -8.65 -12.90
CA LYS A 238 17.70 -9.30 -13.22
C LYS A 238 17.72 -10.74 -12.66
N GLU A 239 18.13 -11.69 -13.50
CA GLU A 239 18.18 -13.09 -13.07
C GLU A 239 19.38 -13.36 -12.15
N LEU A 240 19.13 -14.02 -11.02
CA LEU A 240 20.12 -14.57 -10.11
C LEU A 240 20.16 -16.09 -10.23
N LYS A 241 21.35 -16.66 -10.33
CA LYS A 241 21.53 -18.12 -10.27
C LYS A 241 21.68 -18.57 -8.82
N VAL A 242 20.85 -19.54 -8.40
CA VAL A 242 20.99 -20.19 -7.10
C VAL A 242 22.35 -20.88 -7.03
N ASN A 243 23.06 -20.73 -5.91
CA ASN A 243 24.42 -21.27 -5.69
C ASN A 243 25.49 -20.75 -6.67
N ALA A 244 25.29 -19.59 -7.29
CA ALA A 244 26.34 -18.98 -8.10
C ALA A 244 27.66 -18.86 -7.29
N THR A 245 28.80 -19.11 -7.93
CA THR A 245 30.12 -19.00 -7.30
C THR A 245 30.38 -17.56 -6.83
N ARG A 246 30.08 -16.60 -7.70
CA ARG A 246 30.29 -15.17 -7.45
C ARG A 246 28.95 -14.50 -7.03
N ARG A 247 29.05 -13.46 -6.23
CA ARG A 247 27.95 -12.56 -5.93
C ARG A 247 27.67 -11.66 -7.14
N THR A 248 26.43 -11.28 -7.33
CA THR A 248 26.03 -10.30 -8.36
C THR A 248 26.28 -8.89 -7.83
N ALA A 249 27.10 -8.11 -8.51
CA ALA A 249 27.33 -6.70 -8.19
C ALA A 249 26.15 -5.85 -8.66
N ALA A 250 25.79 -4.85 -7.85
CA ALA A 250 24.69 -3.92 -8.09
C ALA A 250 24.99 -2.53 -7.50
N THR A 251 24.22 -1.55 -7.92
CA THR A 251 24.33 -0.17 -7.44
C THR A 251 22.97 0.47 -7.45
N ILE A 252 22.56 1.02 -6.31
CA ILE A 252 21.44 1.95 -6.24
C ILE A 252 22.01 3.30 -6.69
N GLY A 253 21.72 3.68 -7.94
CA GLY A 253 22.35 4.81 -8.62
C GLY A 253 21.63 6.14 -8.41
N LYS A 254 20.38 6.10 -7.90
CA LYS A 254 19.59 7.29 -7.58
C LYS A 254 18.69 7.04 -6.40
N ALA A 255 18.29 8.13 -5.74
CA ALA A 255 17.31 8.09 -4.64
C ALA A 255 16.00 7.44 -5.09
N GLY A 256 15.43 6.58 -4.24
CA GLY A 256 14.18 5.87 -4.49
C GLY A 256 14.26 4.73 -5.50
N GLU A 257 15.45 4.45 -6.07
CA GLU A 257 15.64 3.30 -6.96
C GLU A 257 15.40 1.99 -6.22
N GLU A 258 14.79 1.05 -6.93
CA GLU A 258 14.56 -0.32 -6.49
C GLU A 258 15.15 -1.28 -7.52
N ASP A 259 16.11 -2.09 -7.08
CA ASP A 259 16.67 -3.17 -7.88
C ASP A 259 15.78 -4.41 -7.77
N LEU A 260 15.36 -4.94 -8.90
CA LEU A 260 14.52 -6.12 -8.97
C LEU A 260 15.29 -7.32 -9.48
N TYR A 261 15.16 -8.43 -8.76
CA TYR A 261 15.79 -9.70 -9.09
C TYR A 261 14.74 -10.81 -9.18
N LYS A 262 15.01 -11.82 -10.01
CA LYS A 262 14.26 -13.07 -10.06
C LYS A 262 15.23 -14.26 -9.99
N PHE A 263 14.79 -15.36 -9.40
CA PHE A 263 15.53 -16.61 -9.38
C PHE A 263 14.59 -17.81 -9.32
N THR A 264 15.03 -18.93 -9.88
CA THR A 264 14.25 -20.16 -9.89
C THR A 264 14.83 -21.14 -8.87
N VAL A 265 13.99 -21.60 -7.95
CA VAL A 265 14.27 -22.72 -7.05
C VAL A 265 13.83 -24.00 -7.75
N SER A 266 14.77 -24.86 -8.10
CA SER A 266 14.49 -26.18 -8.71
C SER A 266 14.30 -27.28 -7.66
N THR A 267 14.96 -27.17 -6.52
CA THR A 267 14.88 -28.13 -5.42
C THR A 267 14.56 -27.40 -4.13
N GLY A 268 13.45 -27.80 -3.51
CA GLY A 268 12.99 -27.21 -2.27
C GLY A 268 13.99 -27.34 -1.10
N GLY A 269 13.76 -26.57 -0.06
CA GLY A 269 14.55 -26.55 1.18
C GLY A 269 14.98 -25.15 1.59
N ARG A 270 15.86 -25.08 2.60
CA ARG A 270 16.35 -23.81 3.17
C ARG A 270 17.20 -23.05 2.16
N HIS A 271 16.81 -21.82 1.87
CA HIS A 271 17.55 -20.88 1.01
C HIS A 271 17.87 -19.61 1.82
N VAL A 272 19.01 -19.02 1.49
CA VAL A 272 19.42 -17.73 2.03
C VAL A 272 19.67 -16.79 0.86
N ILE A 273 19.00 -15.66 0.89
CA ILE A 273 19.20 -14.52 0.00
C ILE A 273 19.85 -13.44 0.86
N ASP A 274 21.06 -13.02 0.53
CA ASP A 274 21.77 -12.03 1.31
C ASP A 274 22.43 -10.96 0.44
N THR A 275 22.55 -9.75 0.99
CA THR A 275 23.32 -8.65 0.42
C THR A 275 24.65 -8.48 1.16
N ARG A 276 25.62 -7.80 0.53
CA ARG A 276 26.87 -7.35 1.14
C ARG A 276 27.36 -6.08 0.47
N GLY A 277 27.97 -5.21 1.23
CA GLY A 277 28.53 -3.95 0.75
C GLY A 277 28.38 -2.83 1.77
N PRO A 278 28.87 -1.63 1.45
CA PRO A 278 28.77 -0.49 2.35
C PRO A 278 27.38 0.17 2.36
N THR A 279 26.45 -0.30 1.52
CA THR A 279 25.14 0.32 1.36
C THR A 279 24.15 -0.33 2.32
N ASP A 280 23.51 0.51 3.12
CA ASP A 280 22.38 0.14 3.97
C ASP A 280 21.15 -0.15 3.12
N VAL A 281 20.75 -1.43 3.03
CA VAL A 281 19.71 -1.89 2.12
C VAL A 281 18.59 -2.65 2.82
N VAL A 282 17.38 -2.44 2.34
CA VAL A 282 16.20 -3.25 2.70
C VAL A 282 15.89 -4.20 1.55
N MET A 283 15.60 -5.45 1.88
CA MET A 283 15.23 -6.47 0.91
C MET A 283 13.87 -7.09 1.22
N LYS A 284 13.07 -7.31 0.18
CA LYS A 284 11.81 -8.06 0.23
C LYS A 284 11.91 -9.29 -0.65
N LEU A 285 11.38 -10.42 -0.18
CA LEU A 285 11.28 -11.68 -0.92
C LEU A 285 9.82 -12.01 -1.20
N PHE A 286 9.51 -12.30 -2.47
CA PHE A 286 8.16 -12.65 -2.94
C PHE A 286 8.16 -13.97 -3.70
N GLY A 287 7.04 -14.70 -3.69
CA GLY A 287 6.87 -15.94 -4.47
C GLY A 287 6.03 -16.99 -3.74
N PRO A 288 5.98 -18.25 -4.22
CA PRO A 288 6.45 -18.67 -5.53
C PRO A 288 5.53 -18.19 -6.66
N GLY A 289 6.08 -17.81 -7.80
CA GLY A 289 5.33 -17.39 -8.99
C GLY A 289 4.47 -16.13 -8.82
N SER A 290 4.65 -15.38 -7.73
CA SER A 290 3.86 -14.21 -7.37
C SER A 290 4.73 -13.03 -7.00
N GLN A 291 4.37 -11.86 -7.52
CA GLN A 291 5.00 -10.57 -7.24
C GLN A 291 4.40 -9.90 -5.99
N THR A 292 3.31 -10.43 -5.48
CA THR A 292 2.54 -9.85 -4.38
C THR A 292 2.54 -10.74 -3.14
N SER A 293 2.94 -12.01 -3.26
CA SER A 293 3.05 -12.93 -2.14
C SER A 293 4.35 -12.72 -1.39
N LEU A 294 4.38 -11.79 -0.45
CA LEU A 294 5.55 -11.50 0.40
C LEU A 294 5.84 -12.70 1.29
N ILE A 295 7.06 -13.16 1.30
CA ILE A 295 7.56 -14.24 2.17
C ILE A 295 8.25 -13.65 3.39
N ALA A 296 9.12 -12.66 3.17
CA ALA A 296 9.87 -11.99 4.22
C ALA A 296 10.36 -10.62 3.76
N GLU A 297 10.64 -9.75 4.73
CA GLU A 297 11.34 -8.48 4.57
C GLU A 297 12.45 -8.40 5.63
N ASP A 298 13.58 -7.84 5.25
CA ASP A 298 14.74 -7.68 6.12
C ASP A 298 15.59 -6.48 5.72
N ASP A 299 16.23 -5.83 6.68
CA ASP A 299 17.10 -4.67 6.45
C ASP A 299 18.52 -4.86 7.01
N ASP A 300 18.69 -5.48 8.18
CA ASP A 300 19.97 -5.53 8.88
C ASP A 300 20.31 -6.87 9.56
N SER A 301 19.62 -7.98 9.21
CA SER A 301 19.96 -9.33 9.73
C SER A 301 21.20 -9.95 9.06
N GLY A 302 21.80 -9.27 8.10
CA GLY A 302 23.02 -9.68 7.43
C GLY A 302 24.28 -9.21 8.17
N LEU A 303 25.38 -9.02 7.40
CA LEU A 303 26.62 -8.45 7.94
C LEU A 303 26.50 -6.92 7.92
N GLU A 304 26.75 -6.26 9.04
CA GLU A 304 26.59 -4.81 9.22
C GLU A 304 25.13 -4.37 8.93
N THR A 305 24.93 -3.41 8.03
CA THR A 305 23.60 -2.90 7.60
C THR A 305 23.08 -3.61 6.33
N ASN A 306 23.44 -4.87 6.13
CA ASN A 306 23.02 -5.64 4.98
C ASN A 306 21.87 -6.57 5.30
N ALA A 307 20.96 -6.76 4.35
CA ALA A 307 19.82 -7.64 4.47
C ALA A 307 20.16 -9.12 4.28
N SER A 308 19.52 -10.01 5.03
CA SER A 308 19.66 -11.46 4.91
C SER A 308 18.35 -12.18 5.21
N ILE A 309 17.69 -12.71 4.19
CA ILE A 309 16.46 -13.50 4.34
C ILE A 309 16.79 -14.98 4.21
N ALA A 310 16.42 -15.74 5.24
CA ALA A 310 16.52 -17.20 5.26
C ALA A 310 15.11 -17.82 5.31
N ALA A 311 14.73 -18.55 4.26
CA ALA A 311 13.39 -19.12 4.11
C ALA A 311 13.42 -20.55 3.56
N ASP A 312 12.44 -21.36 3.95
CA ASP A 312 12.20 -22.67 3.34
C ASP A 312 11.34 -22.48 2.08
N LEU A 313 11.97 -22.65 0.93
CA LEU A 313 11.34 -22.40 -0.37
C LEU A 313 10.99 -23.73 -1.06
N ILE A 314 9.83 -23.77 -1.70
CA ILE A 314 9.43 -24.85 -2.58
C ILE A 314 9.90 -24.58 -4.02
N PRO A 315 9.92 -25.57 -4.94
CA PRO A 315 10.22 -25.30 -6.34
C PRO A 315 9.31 -24.22 -6.94
N GLY A 316 9.89 -23.26 -7.66
CA GLY A 316 9.17 -22.15 -8.25
C GLY A 316 10.05 -20.93 -8.53
N MET A 317 9.46 -19.90 -9.13
CA MET A 317 10.10 -18.62 -9.38
C MET A 317 9.87 -17.67 -8.21
N TYR A 318 10.91 -16.97 -7.79
CA TYR A 318 10.91 -16.01 -6.69
C TYR A 318 11.44 -14.67 -7.16
N TYR A 319 11.02 -13.60 -6.47
CA TYR A 319 11.45 -12.24 -6.74
C TYR A 319 12.05 -11.62 -5.47
N ALA A 320 13.18 -10.94 -5.62
CA ALA A 320 13.78 -10.13 -4.56
C ALA A 320 13.80 -8.66 -5.01
N GLN A 321 13.29 -7.79 -4.17
CA GLN A 321 13.37 -6.34 -4.32
C GLN A 321 14.40 -5.82 -3.33
N VAL A 322 15.34 -5.02 -3.80
CA VAL A 322 16.36 -4.38 -2.96
C VAL A 322 16.30 -2.88 -3.18
N ARG A 323 16.28 -2.12 -2.10
CA ARG A 323 16.32 -0.65 -2.12
C ARG A 323 17.23 -0.13 -1.01
N HIS A 324 17.64 1.11 -1.10
CA HIS A 324 18.30 1.75 0.02
C HIS A 324 17.33 1.95 1.19
N TYR A 325 17.81 1.79 2.43
CA TYR A 325 17.02 2.08 3.63
C TYR A 325 16.46 3.51 3.59
N ASN A 326 17.31 4.50 3.34
CA ASN A 326 16.87 5.87 3.10
C ASN A 326 16.48 6.08 1.64
N ARG A 327 15.18 5.98 1.34
CA ARG A 327 14.65 6.15 -0.03
C ARG A 327 14.81 7.57 -0.56
N ALA A 328 14.83 8.58 0.30
CA ALA A 328 14.80 9.99 -0.12
C ALA A 328 16.15 10.47 -0.69
N SER A 329 17.28 9.89 -0.25
CA SER A 329 18.61 10.35 -0.65
C SER A 329 19.66 9.24 -0.78
N GLY A 330 19.33 8.01 -0.38
CA GLY A 330 20.29 6.92 -0.30
C GLY A 330 20.67 6.37 -1.67
N MET A 331 21.97 6.18 -1.86
CA MET A 331 22.61 5.57 -3.04
C MET A 331 23.80 4.75 -2.58
N GLY A 332 24.24 3.80 -3.41
CA GLY A 332 25.46 3.06 -3.09
C GLY A 332 25.58 1.70 -3.78
N LYS A 333 26.75 1.10 -3.62
CA LYS A 333 27.10 -0.19 -4.21
C LYS A 333 26.86 -1.31 -3.22
N TYR A 334 26.33 -2.41 -3.70
CA TYR A 334 26.17 -3.65 -2.93
C TYR A 334 26.35 -4.87 -3.83
N THR A 335 26.30 -6.04 -3.24
CA THR A 335 26.26 -7.32 -3.95
C THR A 335 25.16 -8.19 -3.39
N ILE A 336 24.53 -9.01 -4.23
CA ILE A 336 23.47 -9.94 -3.81
C ILE A 336 23.83 -11.37 -4.22
N LYS A 337 23.38 -12.34 -3.43
CA LYS A 337 23.56 -13.77 -3.71
C LYS A 337 22.38 -14.58 -3.17
N VAL A 338 22.02 -15.64 -3.90
CA VAL A 338 21.07 -16.67 -3.46
C VAL A 338 21.83 -17.98 -3.32
N ARG A 339 21.63 -18.67 -2.20
CA ARG A 339 22.21 -19.99 -1.95
C ARG A 339 21.21 -20.91 -1.26
N ARG A 340 21.23 -22.18 -1.64
CA ARG A 340 20.58 -23.24 -0.88
C ARG A 340 21.52 -23.68 0.25
N VAL A 341 21.00 -23.80 1.44
CA VAL A 341 21.70 -24.33 2.61
C VAL A 341 21.37 -25.81 2.75
N LYS A 342 22.37 -26.64 2.95
CA LYS A 342 22.17 -28.08 3.17
C LYS A 342 21.72 -28.36 4.59
#